data_9916e84786e08d6cef6abb9aae4da11c
#
_entry.id   9916e84786e08d6cef6abb9aae4da11c
#
_cell.length_a   1.000
_cell.length_b   1.000
_cell.length_c   1.000
_cell.angle_alpha   90.00
_cell.angle_beta   90.00
_cell.angle_gamma   90.00
#
_symmetry.space_group_name_H-M   'P 1'
#
loop_
_entity.id
_entity.type
_entity.pdbx_description
1 polymer ?
#
loop_
_entity_poly.entity_id
_entity_poly.type
_entity_poly.pdbx_seq_one_letter_code
_entity_poly.pdbx_strand_id
1 'polypeptide(L)'
;MKLMIDDAVWGFNKIFSEFGEVVTLPGREINRESLLDCDMLIVRSRTQVNQELLEGTKISFVGSTVAGLDHIDESYLYKNNIAFSSAQGCNANAVAEYVISALANLAHDYCFNLAEKSLGIIGVGNVGRRLDFKAKQLGMTSLLNDPPREEKEGADGFVSIENALSADIVTFHTPLTNNGPYPTHNLLGSQNFNLITEDTILINAARGGIIDEAIWETINTKANIIDCWENEPNINPTLQKSAYWSTPHIAGHSIDAKFMGSFMIYKELCKFTQKPMNSEIETLINRESMVIEEKTLHATLNSIYSFKNDDEVISDISKFEDYRRNYPERFEWHHFKTQFNIPRKNINQY
;
A
#
# COMPACT_ATOMS: atom_id res chain seq x y z
N MET A 1 23.93 21.71 -2.59
CA MET A 1 22.56 21.64 -2.04
C MET A 1 22.61 20.81 -0.78
N LYS A 2 21.68 21.04 0.13
CA LYS A 2 21.55 20.28 1.38
C LYS A 2 20.16 19.65 1.44
N LEU A 3 20.12 18.34 1.67
CA LEU A 3 18.90 17.55 1.69
C LEU A 3 18.61 17.08 3.09
N MET A 4 17.41 17.37 3.62
CA MET A 4 16.88 16.69 4.80
C MET A 4 16.11 15.46 4.35
N ILE A 5 16.44 14.30 4.92
CA ILE A 5 15.83 13.01 4.54
C ILE A 5 15.37 12.27 5.82
N ASP A 6 14.13 11.78 5.83
CA ASP A 6 13.65 10.85 6.85
C ASP A 6 14.57 9.60 6.88
N ASP A 7 15.12 9.28 8.04
CA ASP A 7 16.10 8.19 8.23
C ASP A 7 15.58 6.80 7.80
N ALA A 8 14.27 6.66 7.73
CA ALA A 8 13.61 5.44 7.25
C ALA A 8 13.41 5.38 5.72
N VAL A 9 13.87 6.37 4.96
CA VAL A 9 13.90 6.32 3.48
C VAL A 9 14.93 5.29 3.05
N TRP A 10 14.50 4.30 2.27
CA TRP A 10 15.35 3.21 1.86
C TRP A 10 16.50 3.68 0.95
N GLY A 11 17.70 3.27 1.27
CA GLY A 11 18.88 3.51 0.43
C GLY A 11 19.29 4.98 0.31
N PHE A 12 18.83 5.86 1.20
CA PHE A 12 19.02 7.31 1.08
C PHE A 12 20.47 7.71 0.79
N ASN A 13 21.47 7.12 1.47
CA ASN A 13 22.88 7.41 1.25
C ASN A 13 23.38 7.06 -0.16
N LYS A 14 22.88 5.97 -0.75
CA LYS A 14 23.29 5.53 -2.08
C LYS A 14 22.55 6.26 -3.19
N ILE A 15 21.30 6.65 -2.93
CA ILE A 15 20.39 7.19 -3.94
C ILE A 15 20.49 8.72 -4.04
N PHE A 16 20.60 9.42 -2.90
CA PHE A 16 20.45 10.86 -2.87
C PHE A 16 21.76 11.64 -2.62
N SER A 17 22.86 10.98 -2.24
CA SER A 17 24.14 11.65 -1.94
C SER A 17 24.73 12.43 -3.11
N GLU A 18 24.42 12.06 -4.35
CA GLU A 18 24.91 12.78 -5.54
C GLU A 18 24.31 14.19 -5.70
N PHE A 19 23.20 14.50 -5.00
CA PHE A 19 22.56 15.80 -5.08
C PHE A 19 23.15 16.83 -4.08
N GLY A 20 23.94 16.40 -3.12
CA GLY A 20 24.58 17.27 -2.15
C GLY A 20 24.78 16.66 -0.78
N GLU A 21 24.89 17.50 0.23
CA GLU A 21 24.97 17.10 1.63
C GLU A 21 23.65 16.47 2.09
N VAL A 22 23.68 15.25 2.60
CA VAL A 22 22.51 14.55 3.16
C VAL A 22 22.56 14.62 4.67
N VAL A 23 21.49 15.15 5.27
CA VAL A 23 21.25 15.15 6.71
C VAL A 23 20.01 14.33 6.98
N THR A 24 20.03 13.49 8.01
CA THR A 24 18.90 12.61 8.35
C THR A 24 18.41 12.82 9.75
N LEU A 25 17.10 12.71 9.93
CA LEU A 25 16.41 12.64 11.21
C LEU A 25 15.28 11.62 11.12
N PRO A 26 14.86 11.02 12.26
CA PRO A 26 13.59 10.32 12.33
C PRO A 26 12.45 11.22 11.85
N GLY A 27 11.56 10.71 10.99
CA GLY A 27 10.54 11.54 10.35
C GLY A 27 9.66 12.35 11.31
N ARG A 28 9.45 11.90 12.56
CA ARG A 28 8.73 12.65 13.60
C ARG A 28 9.54 13.77 14.26
N GLU A 29 10.85 13.75 14.11
CA GLU A 29 11.77 14.73 14.68
C GLU A 29 12.11 15.84 13.67
N ILE A 30 11.76 15.67 12.40
CA ILE A 30 11.91 16.72 11.39
C ILE A 30 10.95 17.86 11.74
N ASN A 31 11.55 19.02 12.00
CA ASN A 31 10.87 20.24 12.39
C ASN A 31 11.39 21.44 11.59
N ARG A 32 10.75 22.61 11.71
CA ARG A 32 11.12 23.80 10.97
C ARG A 32 12.59 24.21 11.19
N GLU A 33 13.07 24.14 12.41
CA GLU A 33 14.44 24.55 12.76
C GLU A 33 15.47 23.69 12.04
N SER A 34 15.23 22.39 11.94
CA SER A 34 16.09 21.45 11.22
C SER A 34 16.11 21.68 9.70
N LEU A 35 15.13 22.42 9.16
CA LEU A 35 14.98 22.69 7.72
C LEU A 35 15.53 24.05 7.27
N LEU A 36 15.90 24.96 8.19
CA LEU A 36 16.29 26.33 7.83
C LEU A 36 17.46 26.39 6.82
N ASP A 37 18.40 25.46 6.92
CA ASP A 37 19.57 25.38 6.04
C ASP A 37 19.43 24.33 4.91
N CYS A 38 18.25 23.71 4.76
CA CYS A 38 18.01 22.67 3.78
C CYS A 38 17.32 23.23 2.53
N ASP A 39 17.73 22.74 1.36
CA ASP A 39 17.18 23.13 0.07
C ASP A 39 16.05 22.19 -0.38
N MET A 40 16.08 20.94 0.09
CA MET A 40 15.18 19.87 -0.30
C MET A 40 14.79 19.02 0.90
N LEU A 41 13.57 18.45 0.85
CA LEU A 41 13.01 17.58 1.89
C LEU A 41 12.50 16.29 1.29
N ILE A 42 13.01 15.13 1.74
CA ILE A 42 12.54 13.80 1.33
C ILE A 42 11.96 13.08 2.54
N VAL A 43 10.69 12.74 2.46
CA VAL A 43 9.93 12.22 3.60
C VAL A 43 9.26 10.86 3.34
N ARG A 44 8.80 10.28 4.43
CA ARG A 44 7.80 9.21 4.49
C ARG A 44 6.56 9.71 5.21
N SER A 45 5.63 8.81 5.50
CA SER A 45 4.30 9.13 6.02
C SER A 45 4.26 9.72 7.45
N ARG A 46 5.39 9.80 8.16
CA ARG A 46 5.43 10.27 9.56
C ARG A 46 5.75 11.75 9.73
N THR A 47 6.20 12.41 8.68
CA THR A 47 6.49 13.84 8.65
C THR A 47 5.28 14.56 8.07
N GLN A 48 4.60 15.38 8.87
CA GLN A 48 3.49 16.23 8.38
C GLN A 48 4.08 17.42 7.63
N VAL A 49 3.90 17.45 6.31
CA VAL A 49 4.40 18.50 5.42
C VAL A 49 3.30 19.51 5.17
N ASN A 50 3.35 20.61 5.89
CA ASN A 50 2.34 21.66 5.90
C ASN A 50 2.99 23.04 6.10
N GLN A 51 2.15 24.09 6.22
CA GLN A 51 2.60 25.44 6.48
C GLN A 51 3.45 25.53 7.76
N GLU A 52 3.05 24.88 8.84
CA GLU A 52 3.78 24.93 10.12
C GLU A 52 5.22 24.45 9.97
N LEU A 53 5.44 23.39 9.20
CA LEU A 53 6.78 22.85 8.96
C LEU A 53 7.62 23.73 8.04
N LEU A 54 7.03 24.26 6.97
CA LEU A 54 7.80 24.81 5.85
C LEU A 54 7.89 26.34 5.82
N GLU A 55 7.05 27.06 6.55
CA GLU A 55 7.04 28.53 6.54
C GLU A 55 8.39 29.11 7.01
N GLY A 56 8.97 30.00 6.20
CA GLY A 56 10.27 30.63 6.48
C GLY A 56 11.49 29.75 6.17
N THR A 57 11.31 28.54 5.67
CA THR A 57 12.42 27.72 5.15
C THR A 57 12.72 28.06 3.69
N LYS A 58 13.87 27.59 3.18
CA LYS A 58 14.24 27.72 1.76
C LYS A 58 13.98 26.45 0.94
N ILE A 59 13.17 25.52 1.46
CA ILE A 59 12.82 24.29 0.77
C ILE A 59 12.18 24.59 -0.58
N SER A 60 12.75 24.10 -1.65
CA SER A 60 12.30 24.27 -3.03
C SER A 60 11.72 22.99 -3.66
N PHE A 61 12.01 21.83 -3.06
CA PHE A 61 11.53 20.52 -3.48
C PHE A 61 11.14 19.66 -2.28
N VAL A 62 9.98 19.03 -2.37
CA VAL A 62 9.52 18.00 -1.42
C VAL A 62 9.27 16.69 -2.18
N GLY A 63 9.86 15.60 -1.70
CA GLY A 63 9.64 14.25 -2.22
C GLY A 63 9.05 13.33 -1.16
N SER A 64 7.91 12.68 -1.45
CA SER A 64 7.35 11.64 -0.58
C SER A 64 7.59 10.25 -1.17
N THR A 65 8.38 9.42 -0.47
CA THR A 65 8.76 8.07 -0.93
C THR A 65 7.70 7.01 -0.63
N VAL A 66 6.48 7.42 -0.31
CA VAL A 66 5.33 6.54 -0.04
C VAL A 66 4.15 6.86 -0.95
N ALA A 67 3.23 5.92 -1.06
CA ALA A 67 2.09 6.04 -1.98
C ALA A 67 0.98 6.98 -1.45
N GLY A 68 0.74 6.99 -0.13
CA GLY A 68 -0.29 7.85 0.49
C GLY A 68 0.14 9.29 0.62
N LEU A 69 -0.81 10.22 0.54
CA LEU A 69 -0.58 11.67 0.60
C LEU A 69 -1.19 12.33 1.83
N ASP A 70 -1.75 11.55 2.76
CA ASP A 70 -2.48 12.04 3.94
C ASP A 70 -1.65 12.99 4.84
N HIS A 71 -0.32 12.97 4.70
CA HIS A 71 0.65 13.78 5.45
C HIS A 71 1.15 15.01 4.68
N ILE A 72 0.62 15.29 3.48
CA ILE A 72 1.09 16.36 2.58
C ILE A 72 -0.01 17.40 2.35
N ASP A 73 0.25 18.65 2.67
CA ASP A 73 -0.57 19.78 2.23
C ASP A 73 -0.14 20.24 0.82
N GLU A 74 -0.66 19.54 -0.20
CA GLU A 74 -0.37 19.86 -1.61
C GLU A 74 -0.80 21.29 -1.97
N SER A 75 -1.87 21.81 -1.36
CA SER A 75 -2.35 23.17 -1.60
C SER A 75 -1.35 24.22 -1.12
N TYR A 76 -0.73 23.99 0.03
CA TYR A 76 0.33 24.86 0.54
C TYR A 76 1.57 24.83 -0.35
N LEU A 77 2.01 23.63 -0.75
CA LEU A 77 3.17 23.46 -1.64
C LEU A 77 2.96 24.20 -2.97
N TYR A 78 1.81 24.00 -3.60
CA TYR A 78 1.48 24.67 -4.85
C TYR A 78 1.46 26.19 -4.72
N LYS A 79 0.80 26.75 -3.69
CA LYS A 79 0.72 28.20 -3.45
C LYS A 79 2.08 28.86 -3.22
N ASN A 80 3.04 28.12 -2.67
CA ASN A 80 4.37 28.62 -2.36
C ASN A 80 5.43 28.27 -3.43
N ASN A 81 5.01 27.74 -4.59
CA ASN A 81 5.89 27.30 -5.68
C ASN A 81 6.96 26.28 -5.23
N ILE A 82 6.64 25.43 -4.28
CA ILE A 82 7.49 24.32 -3.86
C ILE A 82 7.20 23.13 -4.76
N ALA A 83 8.20 22.65 -5.48
CA ALA A 83 8.04 21.48 -6.35
C ALA A 83 7.75 20.24 -5.49
N PHE A 84 6.78 19.45 -5.90
CA PHE A 84 6.38 18.25 -5.17
C PHE A 84 6.35 17.03 -6.06
N SER A 85 6.81 15.91 -5.54
CA SER A 85 6.63 14.61 -6.16
C SER A 85 6.35 13.54 -5.12
N SER A 86 5.56 12.55 -5.50
CA SER A 86 5.23 11.41 -4.64
C SER A 86 5.39 10.08 -5.38
N ALA A 87 5.63 9.03 -4.61
CA ALA A 87 5.83 7.69 -5.13
C ALA A 87 4.50 6.91 -5.22
N GLN A 88 3.47 7.52 -5.79
CA GLN A 88 2.17 6.86 -5.95
C GLN A 88 2.29 5.54 -6.73
N GLY A 89 1.79 4.45 -6.13
CA GLY A 89 1.82 3.13 -6.73
C GLY A 89 3.11 2.34 -6.52
N CYS A 90 4.12 2.89 -5.83
CA CYS A 90 5.39 2.20 -5.55
C CYS A 90 5.21 0.85 -4.86
N ASN A 91 4.20 0.72 -4.00
CA ASN A 91 3.88 -0.47 -3.22
C ASN A 91 2.72 -1.31 -3.78
N ALA A 92 2.18 -0.94 -4.93
CA ALA A 92 0.92 -1.52 -5.41
C ALA A 92 1.01 -3.01 -5.72
N ASN A 93 2.17 -3.50 -6.16
CA ASN A 93 2.37 -4.92 -6.41
C ASN A 93 2.47 -5.70 -5.08
N ALA A 94 3.18 -5.16 -4.09
CA ALA A 94 3.27 -5.75 -2.76
C ALA A 94 1.89 -5.94 -2.11
N VAL A 95 1.00 -4.93 -2.21
CA VAL A 95 -0.38 -5.03 -1.69
C VAL A 95 -1.18 -6.07 -2.45
N ALA A 96 -1.09 -6.11 -3.79
CA ALA A 96 -1.78 -7.13 -4.58
C ALA A 96 -1.29 -8.55 -4.25
N GLU A 97 0.01 -8.74 -4.03
CA GLU A 97 0.60 -10.02 -3.60
C GLU A 97 0.15 -10.40 -2.18
N TYR A 98 0.05 -9.42 -1.27
CA TYR A 98 -0.52 -9.63 0.05
C TYR A 98 -1.95 -10.18 -0.02
N VAL A 99 -2.84 -9.55 -0.80
CA VAL A 99 -4.23 -9.99 -0.95
C VAL A 99 -4.30 -11.40 -1.53
N ILE A 100 -3.56 -11.70 -2.59
CA ILE A 100 -3.56 -13.05 -3.19
C ILE A 100 -2.97 -14.09 -2.21
N SER A 101 -1.96 -13.74 -1.43
CA SER A 101 -1.42 -14.64 -0.40
C SER A 101 -2.46 -14.93 0.69
N ALA A 102 -3.22 -13.92 1.13
CA ALA A 102 -4.33 -14.11 2.06
C ALA A 102 -5.41 -15.04 1.48
N LEU A 103 -5.81 -14.83 0.24
CA LEU A 103 -6.79 -15.66 -0.44
C LEU A 103 -6.31 -17.11 -0.62
N ALA A 104 -5.03 -17.34 -0.89
CA ALA A 104 -4.48 -18.69 -1.00
C ALA A 104 -4.51 -19.45 0.34
N ASN A 105 -4.28 -18.75 1.47
CA ASN A 105 -4.43 -19.32 2.82
C ASN A 105 -5.88 -19.69 3.09
N LEU A 106 -6.81 -18.76 2.87
CA LEU A 106 -8.24 -19.00 3.07
C LEU A 106 -8.76 -20.14 2.19
N ALA A 107 -8.35 -20.21 0.92
CA ALA A 107 -8.73 -21.29 0.01
C ALA A 107 -8.25 -22.66 0.51
N HIS A 108 -7.04 -22.72 1.11
CA HIS A 108 -6.53 -23.92 1.73
C HIS A 108 -7.33 -24.32 2.97
N ASP A 109 -7.52 -23.37 3.91
CA ASP A 109 -8.11 -23.65 5.22
C ASP A 109 -9.61 -23.93 5.15
N TYR A 110 -10.33 -23.26 4.25
CA TYR A 110 -11.75 -23.46 4.02
C TYR A 110 -12.06 -24.42 2.84
N CYS A 111 -11.04 -25.02 2.23
CA CYS A 111 -11.16 -26.04 1.17
C CYS A 111 -12.03 -25.57 -0.03
N PHE A 112 -11.81 -24.35 -0.53
CA PHE A 112 -12.48 -23.86 -1.74
C PHE A 112 -11.49 -23.57 -2.89
N ASN A 113 -12.03 -23.56 -4.12
CA ASN A 113 -11.25 -23.25 -5.31
C ASN A 113 -11.38 -21.75 -5.66
N LEU A 114 -10.26 -21.03 -5.76
CA LEU A 114 -10.26 -19.62 -6.14
C LEU A 114 -10.88 -19.36 -7.51
N ALA A 115 -10.70 -20.27 -8.47
CA ALA A 115 -11.26 -20.13 -9.83
C ALA A 115 -12.80 -20.13 -9.87
N GLU A 116 -13.46 -20.60 -8.82
CA GLU A 116 -14.92 -20.63 -8.69
C GLU A 116 -15.48 -19.40 -7.96
N LYS A 117 -14.61 -18.45 -7.57
CA LYS A 117 -14.96 -17.28 -6.75
C LYS A 117 -14.98 -16.01 -7.54
N SER A 118 -15.95 -15.15 -7.21
CA SER A 118 -16.02 -13.77 -7.64
C SER A 118 -15.24 -12.87 -6.67
N LEU A 119 -14.55 -11.85 -7.22
CA LEU A 119 -13.75 -10.88 -6.48
C LEU A 119 -14.24 -9.46 -6.78
N GLY A 120 -14.93 -8.85 -5.84
CA GLY A 120 -15.30 -7.43 -5.88
C GLY A 120 -14.09 -6.57 -5.54
N ILE A 121 -13.60 -5.80 -6.51
CA ILE A 121 -12.46 -4.89 -6.34
C ILE A 121 -12.99 -3.46 -6.33
N ILE A 122 -12.99 -2.82 -5.16
CA ILE A 122 -13.47 -1.46 -4.96
C ILE A 122 -12.27 -0.52 -4.93
N GLY A 123 -12.15 0.33 -5.95
CA GLY A 123 -10.97 1.10 -6.27
C GLY A 123 -10.02 0.35 -7.20
N VAL A 124 -10.05 0.68 -8.50
CA VAL A 124 -9.27 0.01 -9.56
C VAL A 124 -8.09 0.87 -10.01
N GLY A 125 -7.43 1.51 -9.04
CA GLY A 125 -6.22 2.30 -9.22
C GLY A 125 -4.96 1.43 -9.41
N ASN A 126 -3.83 1.87 -8.85
CA ASN A 126 -2.56 1.15 -8.96
C ASN A 126 -2.60 -0.27 -8.37
N VAL A 127 -3.24 -0.45 -7.22
CA VAL A 127 -3.39 -1.75 -6.56
C VAL A 127 -4.44 -2.59 -7.26
N GLY A 128 -5.68 -2.06 -7.42
CA GLY A 128 -6.79 -2.83 -7.95
C GLY A 128 -6.54 -3.42 -9.34
N ARG A 129 -5.85 -2.67 -10.24
CA ARG A 129 -5.45 -3.21 -11.57
C ARG A 129 -4.47 -4.39 -11.48
N ARG A 130 -3.51 -4.34 -10.55
CA ARG A 130 -2.55 -5.44 -10.35
C ARG A 130 -3.22 -6.66 -9.73
N LEU A 131 -4.14 -6.40 -8.81
CA LEU A 131 -4.91 -7.46 -8.18
C LEU A 131 -5.84 -8.15 -9.19
N ASP A 132 -6.59 -7.39 -10.00
CA ASP A 132 -7.43 -7.90 -11.09
C ASP A 132 -6.63 -8.81 -12.04
N PHE A 133 -5.45 -8.34 -12.46
CA PHE A 133 -4.57 -9.13 -13.31
C PHE A 133 -4.16 -10.47 -12.66
N LYS A 134 -3.76 -10.44 -11.37
CA LYS A 134 -3.36 -11.64 -10.64
C LYS A 134 -4.55 -12.59 -10.40
N ALA A 135 -5.71 -12.05 -10.06
CA ALA A 135 -6.94 -12.82 -9.83
C ALA A 135 -7.40 -13.54 -11.10
N LYS A 136 -7.39 -12.87 -12.26
CA LYS A 136 -7.71 -13.47 -13.55
C LYS A 136 -6.77 -14.61 -13.93
N GLN A 137 -5.48 -14.52 -13.60
CA GLN A 137 -4.54 -15.63 -13.81
C GLN A 137 -4.82 -16.85 -12.93
N LEU A 138 -5.51 -16.67 -11.82
CA LEU A 138 -5.99 -17.73 -10.93
C LEU A 138 -7.39 -18.24 -11.32
N GLY A 139 -7.97 -17.72 -12.42
CA GLY A 139 -9.28 -18.11 -12.91
C GLY A 139 -10.46 -17.43 -12.22
N MET A 140 -10.22 -16.46 -11.32
CA MET A 140 -11.29 -15.74 -10.62
C MET A 140 -12.04 -14.79 -11.55
N THR A 141 -13.33 -14.55 -11.24
CA THR A 141 -14.13 -13.51 -11.90
C THR A 141 -14.04 -12.21 -11.12
N SER A 142 -13.47 -11.16 -11.73
CA SER A 142 -13.38 -9.83 -11.09
C SER A 142 -14.62 -8.98 -11.39
N LEU A 143 -15.18 -8.34 -10.35
CA LEU A 143 -16.22 -7.32 -10.41
C LEU A 143 -15.59 -5.99 -10.01
N LEU A 144 -15.33 -5.12 -10.99
CA LEU A 144 -14.54 -3.90 -10.82
C LEU A 144 -15.43 -2.70 -10.55
N ASN A 145 -15.23 -1.99 -9.43
CA ASN A 145 -15.94 -0.75 -9.13
C ASN A 145 -14.95 0.40 -8.94
N ASP A 146 -15.04 1.42 -9.77
CA ASP A 146 -14.25 2.66 -9.68
C ASP A 146 -14.99 3.78 -10.43
N PRO A 147 -15.96 4.45 -9.79
CA PRO A 147 -16.79 5.46 -10.45
C PRO A 147 -15.99 6.60 -11.12
N PRO A 148 -14.90 7.16 -10.52
CA PRO A 148 -14.09 8.16 -11.20
C PRO A 148 -13.44 7.67 -12.51
N ARG A 149 -13.08 6.39 -12.57
CA ARG A 149 -12.54 5.79 -13.80
C ARG A 149 -13.63 5.47 -14.80
N GLU A 150 -14.75 4.95 -14.33
CA GLU A 150 -15.92 4.68 -15.17
C GLU A 150 -16.36 5.95 -15.92
N GLU A 151 -16.44 7.11 -15.24
CA GLU A 151 -16.74 8.38 -15.89
C GLU A 151 -15.73 8.77 -16.96
N LYS A 152 -14.46 8.51 -16.72
CA LYS A 152 -13.36 8.90 -17.61
C LYS A 152 -13.14 7.93 -18.77
N GLU A 153 -13.29 6.64 -18.52
CA GLU A 153 -12.88 5.55 -19.42
C GLU A 153 -14.08 4.87 -20.10
N GLY A 154 -15.32 5.14 -19.64
CA GLY A 154 -16.55 4.48 -20.05
C GLY A 154 -16.95 3.33 -19.12
N ALA A 155 -18.22 2.93 -19.20
CA ALA A 155 -18.80 1.92 -18.31
C ALA A 155 -18.33 0.48 -18.58
N ASP A 156 -17.70 0.23 -19.74
CA ASP A 156 -17.25 -1.12 -20.11
C ASP A 156 -16.21 -1.66 -19.12
N GLY A 157 -16.57 -2.78 -18.47
CA GLY A 157 -15.70 -3.47 -17.51
C GLY A 157 -15.86 -3.00 -16.05
N PHE A 158 -16.72 -1.99 -15.77
CA PHE A 158 -17.07 -1.59 -14.42
C PHE A 158 -18.48 -2.04 -14.04
N VAL A 159 -18.69 -2.22 -12.73
CA VAL A 159 -19.99 -2.57 -12.15
C VAL A 159 -20.37 -1.59 -11.04
N SER A 160 -21.66 -1.56 -10.68
CA SER A 160 -22.12 -0.76 -9.54
C SER A 160 -21.48 -1.24 -8.22
N ILE A 161 -21.49 -0.38 -7.21
CA ILE A 161 -20.96 -0.75 -5.87
C ILE A 161 -21.73 -1.93 -5.28
N GLU A 162 -23.05 -2.02 -5.50
CA GLU A 162 -23.88 -3.10 -5.01
C GLU A 162 -23.46 -4.44 -5.63
N ASN A 163 -23.19 -4.46 -6.93
CA ASN A 163 -22.71 -5.67 -7.61
C ASN A 163 -21.33 -6.09 -7.12
N ALA A 164 -20.41 -5.13 -6.88
CA ALA A 164 -19.09 -5.43 -6.36
C ALA A 164 -19.14 -5.95 -4.90
N LEU A 165 -20.01 -5.37 -4.06
CA LEU A 165 -20.22 -5.82 -2.67
C LEU A 165 -20.91 -7.18 -2.56
N SER A 166 -21.64 -7.62 -3.59
CA SER A 166 -22.30 -8.93 -3.62
C SER A 166 -21.37 -10.08 -4.07
N ALA A 167 -20.09 -9.81 -4.27
CA ALA A 167 -19.09 -10.84 -4.63
C ALA A 167 -18.81 -11.79 -3.44
N ASP A 168 -18.31 -13.00 -3.74
CA ASP A 168 -17.83 -13.95 -2.70
C ASP A 168 -16.70 -13.34 -1.84
N ILE A 169 -15.87 -12.52 -2.46
CA ILE A 169 -14.71 -11.85 -1.84
C ILE A 169 -14.79 -10.37 -2.19
N VAL A 170 -14.70 -9.50 -1.21
CA VAL A 170 -14.74 -8.04 -1.39
C VAL A 170 -13.46 -7.42 -0.84
N THR A 171 -12.79 -6.59 -1.62
CA THR A 171 -11.54 -5.93 -1.23
C THR A 171 -11.52 -4.46 -1.63
N PHE A 172 -11.02 -3.61 -0.73
CA PHE A 172 -11.00 -2.18 -0.89
C PHE A 172 -9.59 -1.67 -1.19
N HIS A 173 -9.47 -0.79 -2.19
CA HIS A 173 -8.21 -0.18 -2.66
C HIS A 173 -8.37 1.29 -3.04
N THR A 174 -9.33 1.98 -2.42
CA THR A 174 -9.57 3.41 -2.61
C THR A 174 -8.69 4.24 -1.67
N PRO A 175 -8.40 5.52 -2.00
CA PRO A 175 -7.97 6.49 -1.00
C PRO A 175 -9.10 6.75 0.00
N LEU A 176 -8.79 7.28 1.19
CA LEU A 176 -9.80 7.78 2.11
C LEU A 176 -10.12 9.24 1.78
N THR A 177 -11.37 9.54 1.44
CA THR A 177 -11.86 10.88 1.12
C THR A 177 -13.18 11.16 1.83
N ASN A 178 -13.30 12.37 2.39
CA ASN A 178 -14.54 12.80 3.08
C ASN A 178 -15.45 13.63 2.19
N ASN A 179 -14.91 14.18 1.08
CA ASN A 179 -15.58 15.15 0.22
C ASN A 179 -15.42 14.77 -1.26
N GLY A 180 -16.13 15.50 -2.13
CA GLY A 180 -16.12 15.29 -3.57
C GLY A 180 -17.31 14.46 -4.06
N PRO A 181 -17.36 14.13 -5.35
CA PRO A 181 -18.50 13.41 -5.93
C PRO A 181 -18.56 11.93 -5.49
N TYR A 182 -17.42 11.36 -5.08
CA TYR A 182 -17.29 9.96 -4.67
C TYR A 182 -16.53 9.85 -3.36
N PRO A 183 -17.11 10.25 -2.20
CA PRO A 183 -16.48 10.11 -0.90
C PRO A 183 -16.34 8.63 -0.54
N THR A 184 -15.24 8.27 0.11
CA THR A 184 -14.92 6.88 0.45
C THR A 184 -14.92 6.59 1.95
N HIS A 185 -15.09 7.63 2.78
CA HIS A 185 -15.29 7.43 4.22
C HIS A 185 -16.61 6.70 4.45
N ASN A 186 -16.56 5.61 5.21
CA ASN A 186 -17.69 4.72 5.45
C ASN A 186 -18.35 4.22 4.14
N LEU A 187 -17.53 3.95 3.11
CA LEU A 187 -18.00 3.46 1.80
C LEU A 187 -18.77 2.14 1.96
N LEU A 188 -18.31 1.25 2.83
CA LEU A 188 -19.12 0.17 3.39
C LEU A 188 -19.57 0.60 4.79
N GLY A 189 -20.86 0.82 4.95
CA GLY A 189 -21.48 1.31 6.18
C GLY A 189 -22.96 0.98 6.25
N SER A 190 -23.71 1.71 7.07
CA SER A 190 -25.14 1.43 7.34
C SER A 190 -26.03 1.37 6.10
N GLN A 191 -25.65 2.04 5.01
CA GLN A 191 -26.42 2.12 3.77
C GLN A 191 -26.38 0.84 2.91
N ASN A 192 -25.33 0.00 3.08
CA ASN A 192 -25.09 -1.12 2.16
C ASN A 192 -24.49 -2.37 2.81
N PHE A 193 -24.31 -2.38 4.16
CA PHE A 193 -23.73 -3.54 4.87
C PHE A 193 -24.58 -4.82 4.71
N ASN A 194 -25.88 -4.67 4.43
CA ASN A 194 -26.80 -5.80 4.19
C ASN A 194 -26.48 -6.59 2.91
N LEU A 195 -25.59 -6.09 2.06
CA LEU A 195 -25.09 -6.81 0.89
C LEU A 195 -23.97 -7.80 1.24
N ILE A 196 -23.36 -7.66 2.40
CA ILE A 196 -22.34 -8.57 2.93
C ILE A 196 -23.05 -9.70 3.66
N THR A 197 -22.67 -10.93 3.36
CA THR A 197 -23.27 -12.15 3.92
C THR A 197 -22.28 -12.93 4.77
N GLU A 198 -22.77 -13.95 5.49
CA GLU A 198 -21.94 -14.85 6.30
C GLU A 198 -20.95 -15.69 5.45
N ASP A 199 -21.16 -15.78 4.15
CA ASP A 199 -20.24 -16.43 3.21
C ASP A 199 -19.21 -15.49 2.59
N THR A 200 -19.34 -14.18 2.80
CA THR A 200 -18.45 -13.17 2.21
C THR A 200 -17.10 -13.15 2.93
N ILE A 201 -16.01 -13.10 2.18
CA ILE A 201 -14.67 -12.75 2.67
C ILE A 201 -14.45 -11.26 2.46
N LEU A 202 -14.12 -10.53 3.54
CA LEU A 202 -13.97 -9.08 3.52
C LEU A 202 -12.52 -8.67 3.81
N ILE A 203 -11.93 -7.83 2.94
CA ILE A 203 -10.51 -7.45 3.02
C ILE A 203 -10.36 -5.93 2.97
N ASN A 204 -9.68 -5.35 3.95
CA ASN A 204 -9.25 -3.95 3.91
C ASN A 204 -7.72 -3.83 4.00
N ALA A 205 -7.09 -3.57 2.86
CA ALA A 205 -5.67 -3.24 2.73
C ALA A 205 -5.48 -1.85 2.08
N ALA A 206 -6.42 -0.93 2.30
CA ALA A 206 -6.42 0.43 1.75
C ALA A 206 -6.21 1.49 2.83
N ARG A 207 -7.25 1.84 3.57
CA ARG A 207 -7.23 2.79 4.70
C ARG A 207 -8.28 2.41 5.75
N GLY A 208 -8.01 2.68 7.02
CA GLY A 208 -9.04 2.72 8.05
C GLY A 208 -10.11 3.78 7.72
N GLY A 209 -11.35 3.57 8.16
CA GLY A 209 -12.47 4.45 7.89
C GLY A 209 -13.11 4.32 6.49
N ILE A 210 -12.62 3.43 5.61
CA ILE A 210 -13.32 3.05 4.37
C ILE A 210 -14.48 2.11 4.70
N ILE A 211 -14.26 1.17 5.62
CA ILE A 211 -15.31 0.36 6.22
C ILE A 211 -15.57 0.94 7.60
N ASP A 212 -16.82 1.21 7.92
CA ASP A 212 -17.24 1.63 9.25
C ASP A 212 -16.96 0.48 10.24
N GLU A 213 -15.96 0.66 11.12
CA GLU A 213 -15.54 -0.40 12.05
C GLU A 213 -16.63 -0.79 13.05
N ALA A 214 -17.51 0.15 13.45
CA ALA A 214 -18.62 -0.16 14.33
C ALA A 214 -19.67 -1.06 13.66
N ILE A 215 -19.89 -0.88 12.37
CA ILE A 215 -20.71 -1.77 11.56
C ILE A 215 -19.97 -3.10 11.33
N TRP A 216 -18.68 -3.05 11.01
CA TRP A 216 -17.87 -4.26 10.75
C TRP A 216 -17.87 -5.24 11.92
N GLU A 217 -17.83 -4.74 13.16
CA GLU A 217 -17.94 -5.58 14.35
C GLU A 217 -19.27 -6.36 14.42
N THR A 218 -20.31 -5.89 13.77
CA THR A 218 -21.64 -6.52 13.79
C THR A 218 -21.91 -7.41 12.59
N ILE A 219 -21.10 -7.35 11.54
CA ILE A 219 -21.26 -8.15 10.33
C ILE A 219 -20.69 -9.55 10.60
N ASN A 220 -21.51 -10.57 10.38
CA ASN A 220 -21.05 -11.94 10.32
C ASN A 220 -20.54 -12.23 8.91
N THR A 221 -19.25 -12.54 8.77
CA THR A 221 -18.57 -12.85 7.53
C THR A 221 -17.86 -14.18 7.64
N LYS A 222 -17.51 -14.79 6.49
CA LYS A 222 -16.72 -16.01 6.47
C LYS A 222 -15.30 -15.78 7.01
N ALA A 223 -14.68 -14.65 6.64
CA ALA A 223 -13.39 -14.23 7.16
C ALA A 223 -13.19 -12.73 6.94
N ASN A 224 -12.50 -12.09 7.88
CA ASN A 224 -12.04 -10.71 7.79
C ASN A 224 -10.53 -10.66 7.73
N ILE A 225 -9.97 -9.98 6.72
CA ILE A 225 -8.55 -9.69 6.60
C ILE A 225 -8.37 -8.18 6.73
N ILE A 226 -7.65 -7.75 7.76
CA ILE A 226 -7.54 -6.33 8.08
C ILE A 226 -6.07 -5.93 8.20
N ASP A 227 -5.61 -5.10 7.27
CA ASP A 227 -4.27 -4.50 7.31
C ASP A 227 -4.31 -3.03 7.73
N CYS A 228 -5.38 -2.31 7.37
CA CYS A 228 -5.55 -0.88 7.64
C CYS A 228 -6.73 -0.64 8.58
N TRP A 229 -6.50 0.14 9.63
CA TRP A 229 -7.39 0.32 10.76
C TRP A 229 -7.72 1.78 11.01
N GLU A 230 -8.87 2.05 11.62
CA GLU A 230 -9.11 3.37 12.20
C GLU A 230 -8.19 3.62 13.40
N ASN A 231 -7.84 4.88 13.59
CA ASN A 231 -7.07 5.35 14.74
C ASN A 231 -5.69 4.68 14.97
N GLU A 232 -5.03 4.19 13.90
CA GLU A 232 -3.68 3.65 14.00
C GLU A 232 -2.73 4.59 14.79
N PRO A 233 -1.92 4.09 15.72
CA PRO A 233 -1.70 2.68 16.07
C PRO A 233 -2.66 2.13 17.14
N ASN A 234 -3.61 2.91 17.65
CA ASN A 234 -4.55 2.54 18.70
C ASN A 234 -5.80 1.89 18.09
N ILE A 235 -5.61 0.73 17.49
CA ILE A 235 -6.64 0.01 16.75
C ILE A 235 -7.71 -0.59 17.67
N ASN A 236 -8.87 -0.90 17.08
CA ASN A 236 -9.98 -1.54 17.77
C ASN A 236 -9.65 -2.99 18.17
N PRO A 237 -9.54 -3.29 19.49
CA PRO A 237 -9.14 -4.62 19.94
C PRO A 237 -10.22 -5.69 19.74
N THR A 238 -11.48 -5.32 19.64
CA THR A 238 -12.58 -6.27 19.40
C THR A 238 -12.54 -6.74 17.96
N LEU A 239 -12.46 -5.81 17.04
CA LEU A 239 -12.34 -6.10 15.61
C LEU A 239 -11.05 -6.87 15.30
N GLN A 240 -9.92 -6.50 15.92
CA GLN A 240 -8.65 -7.21 15.78
C GLN A 240 -8.76 -8.69 16.16
N LYS A 241 -9.43 -9.00 17.28
CA LYS A 241 -9.61 -10.39 17.75
C LYS A 241 -10.57 -11.21 16.88
N SER A 242 -11.50 -10.58 16.19
CA SER A 242 -12.45 -11.23 15.28
C SER A 242 -11.90 -11.43 13.87
N ALA A 243 -10.79 -10.78 13.53
CA ALA A 243 -10.16 -10.93 12.22
C ALA A 243 -9.58 -12.34 12.07
N TYR A 244 -9.69 -12.90 10.85
CA TYR A 244 -8.99 -14.12 10.47
C TYR A 244 -7.48 -13.87 10.36
N TRP A 245 -7.09 -12.77 9.69
CA TRP A 245 -5.75 -12.21 9.73
C TRP A 245 -5.83 -10.72 10.03
N SER A 246 -5.07 -10.30 11.03
CA SER A 246 -4.84 -8.90 11.40
C SER A 246 -3.37 -8.55 11.20
N THR A 247 -3.07 -7.44 10.51
CA THR A 247 -1.70 -7.00 10.27
C THR A 247 -1.54 -5.50 10.47
N PRO A 248 -0.34 -5.02 10.86
CA PRO A 248 -0.15 -3.63 11.28
C PRO A 248 0.17 -2.70 10.11
N HIS A 249 -0.71 -2.64 9.10
CA HIS A 249 -0.58 -1.79 7.93
C HIS A 249 0.73 -2.03 7.17
N ILE A 250 0.99 -3.30 6.83
CA ILE A 250 2.25 -3.76 6.20
C ILE A 250 2.04 -4.41 4.83
N ALA A 251 0.80 -4.46 4.32
CA ALA A 251 0.53 -5.07 3.02
C ALA A 251 1.45 -4.53 1.91
N GLY A 252 1.78 -3.24 1.96
CA GLY A 252 2.70 -2.58 1.04
C GLY A 252 4.18 -2.59 1.44
N HIS A 253 4.58 -3.28 2.51
CA HIS A 253 5.94 -3.24 3.03
C HIS A 253 6.83 -4.33 2.42
N SER A 254 7.24 -4.17 1.15
CA SER A 254 8.32 -4.96 0.54
C SER A 254 9.59 -4.12 0.37
N ILE A 255 10.74 -4.77 0.20
CA ILE A 255 12.00 -4.09 -0.15
C ILE A 255 11.87 -3.42 -1.52
N ASP A 256 11.19 -4.10 -2.45
CA ASP A 256 10.88 -3.57 -3.78
C ASP A 256 10.06 -2.28 -3.72
N ALA A 257 9.01 -2.26 -2.90
CA ALA A 257 8.20 -1.06 -2.69
C ALA A 257 8.99 0.10 -2.08
N LYS A 258 9.84 -0.20 -1.08
CA LYS A 258 10.72 0.80 -0.45
C LYS A 258 11.74 1.37 -1.43
N PHE A 259 12.38 0.50 -2.22
CA PHE A 259 13.28 0.91 -3.29
C PHE A 259 12.55 1.74 -4.34
N MET A 260 11.43 1.24 -4.85
CA MET A 260 10.66 1.92 -5.88
C MET A 260 10.20 3.30 -5.42
N GLY A 261 9.83 3.44 -4.14
CA GLY A 261 9.50 4.73 -3.53
C GLY A 261 10.67 5.73 -3.62
N SER A 262 11.85 5.31 -3.20
CA SER A 262 13.07 6.13 -3.31
C SER A 262 13.47 6.40 -4.76
N PHE A 263 13.38 5.39 -5.63
CA PHE A 263 13.76 5.50 -7.03
C PHE A 263 12.84 6.44 -7.83
N MET A 264 11.54 6.43 -7.56
CA MET A 264 10.61 7.36 -8.21
C MET A 264 10.95 8.82 -7.83
N ILE A 265 11.22 9.09 -6.56
CA ILE A 265 11.63 10.43 -6.12
C ILE A 265 13.00 10.80 -6.67
N TYR A 266 13.93 9.87 -6.74
CA TYR A 266 15.22 10.06 -7.38
C TYR A 266 15.08 10.54 -8.84
N LYS A 267 14.23 9.86 -9.64
CA LYS A 267 13.98 10.26 -11.02
C LYS A 267 13.45 11.70 -11.14
N GLU A 268 12.49 12.06 -10.28
CA GLU A 268 11.92 13.41 -10.28
C GLU A 268 12.95 14.46 -9.80
N LEU A 269 13.80 14.10 -8.84
CA LEU A 269 14.88 14.96 -8.39
C LEU A 269 15.95 15.16 -9.48
N CYS A 270 16.27 14.14 -10.27
CA CYS A 270 17.12 14.28 -11.45
C CYS A 270 16.52 15.29 -12.44
N LYS A 271 15.23 15.23 -12.73
CA LYS A 271 14.53 16.18 -13.60
C LYS A 271 14.58 17.60 -13.01
N PHE A 272 14.23 17.75 -11.74
CA PHE A 272 14.20 19.03 -11.04
C PHE A 272 15.58 19.71 -11.03
N THR A 273 16.65 18.95 -10.80
CA THR A 273 18.03 19.45 -10.74
C THR A 273 18.74 19.43 -12.10
N GLN A 274 18.09 18.94 -13.17
CA GLN A 274 18.66 18.75 -14.50
C GLN A 274 19.93 17.87 -14.51
N LYS A 275 20.02 16.92 -13.57
CA LYS A 275 21.10 15.93 -13.53
C LYS A 275 20.72 14.67 -14.32
N PRO A 276 21.68 14.05 -15.02
CA PRO A 276 21.44 12.75 -15.64
C PRO A 276 21.21 11.68 -14.57
N MET A 277 20.39 10.68 -14.91
CA MET A 277 20.18 9.53 -14.05
C MET A 277 21.43 8.64 -14.00
N ASN A 278 21.80 8.16 -12.82
CA ASN A 278 22.80 7.12 -12.65
C ASN A 278 22.15 5.74 -12.80
N SER A 279 22.53 4.98 -13.82
CA SER A 279 21.99 3.64 -14.10
C SER A 279 22.31 2.61 -13.01
N GLU A 280 23.34 2.82 -12.19
CA GLU A 280 23.67 1.92 -11.08
C GLU A 280 22.57 1.89 -10.00
N ILE A 281 21.84 3.00 -9.84
CA ILE A 281 20.73 3.08 -8.88
C ILE A 281 19.64 2.04 -9.19
N GLU A 282 19.33 1.79 -10.46
CA GLU A 282 18.33 0.80 -10.88
C GLU A 282 18.68 -0.62 -10.46
N THR A 283 19.95 -0.91 -10.25
CA THR A 283 20.45 -2.26 -9.93
C THR A 283 20.59 -2.53 -8.44
N LEU A 284 20.31 -1.56 -7.57
CA LEU A 284 20.54 -1.67 -6.12
C LEU A 284 19.78 -2.81 -5.44
N ILE A 285 18.67 -3.26 -6.01
CA ILE A 285 17.89 -4.39 -5.47
C ILE A 285 18.05 -5.68 -6.29
N ASN A 286 18.92 -5.68 -7.31
CA ASN A 286 19.19 -6.90 -8.06
C ASN A 286 19.80 -7.96 -7.16
N ARG A 287 19.22 -9.15 -7.17
CA ARG A 287 19.68 -10.31 -6.42
C ARG A 287 19.46 -11.58 -7.20
N GLU A 288 20.19 -12.62 -6.85
CA GLU A 288 19.91 -13.94 -7.38
C GLU A 288 18.53 -14.44 -6.96
N SER A 289 17.82 -15.07 -7.91
CA SER A 289 16.47 -15.59 -7.62
C SER A 289 16.56 -16.76 -6.65
N MET A 290 15.77 -16.72 -5.60
CA MET A 290 15.57 -17.83 -4.67
C MET A 290 14.67 -18.89 -5.31
N VAL A 291 14.96 -20.17 -5.12
CA VAL A 291 14.18 -21.28 -5.68
C VAL A 291 13.19 -21.77 -4.61
N ILE A 292 11.93 -21.93 -4.99
CA ILE A 292 10.84 -22.50 -4.17
C ILE A 292 10.32 -23.75 -4.90
N GLU A 293 10.46 -24.90 -4.27
CA GLU A 293 10.09 -26.21 -4.88
C GLU A 293 8.70 -26.69 -4.50
N GLU A 294 7.91 -25.86 -3.86
CA GLU A 294 6.54 -26.17 -3.45
C GLU A 294 5.60 -26.42 -4.66
N LYS A 295 4.66 -27.35 -4.47
CA LYS A 295 3.81 -27.86 -5.57
C LYS A 295 2.38 -27.28 -5.58
N THR A 296 2.02 -26.51 -4.57
CA THR A 296 0.68 -25.89 -4.47
C THR A 296 0.82 -24.38 -4.34
N LEU A 297 -0.22 -23.65 -4.73
CA LEU A 297 -0.27 -22.18 -4.59
C LEU A 297 -0.04 -21.78 -3.13
N HIS A 298 -0.80 -22.35 -2.20
CA HIS A 298 -0.74 -22.06 -0.77
C HIS A 298 0.69 -22.28 -0.22
N ALA A 299 1.28 -23.46 -0.39
CA ALA A 299 2.61 -23.76 0.11
C ALA A 299 3.67 -22.83 -0.50
N THR A 300 3.59 -22.59 -1.83
CA THR A 300 4.51 -21.68 -2.53
C THR A 300 4.45 -20.26 -1.94
N LEU A 301 3.25 -19.71 -1.76
CA LEU A 301 3.09 -18.35 -1.27
C LEU A 301 3.48 -18.23 0.21
N ASN A 302 3.18 -19.22 1.04
CA ASN A 302 3.61 -19.24 2.44
C ASN A 302 5.13 -19.37 2.62
N SER A 303 5.82 -20.04 1.70
CA SER A 303 7.30 -20.09 1.70
C SER A 303 7.93 -18.73 1.34
N ILE A 304 7.19 -17.89 0.59
CA ILE A 304 7.61 -16.51 0.27
C ILE A 304 7.24 -15.54 1.38
N TYR A 305 6.00 -15.63 1.86
CA TYR A 305 5.45 -14.74 2.88
C TYR A 305 4.38 -15.45 3.72
N SER A 306 4.57 -15.47 5.04
CA SER A 306 3.63 -16.05 5.99
C SER A 306 2.99 -14.97 6.86
N PHE A 307 1.67 -14.94 6.90
CA PHE A 307 0.87 -14.02 7.74
C PHE A 307 1.00 -14.30 9.24
N LYS A 308 1.34 -15.54 9.60
CA LYS A 308 1.31 -16.00 10.99
C LYS A 308 2.12 -15.11 11.93
N ASN A 309 3.34 -14.76 11.52
CA ASN A 309 4.21 -13.93 12.35
C ASN A 309 3.64 -12.50 12.54
N ASP A 310 3.07 -11.93 11.49
CA ASP A 310 2.53 -10.57 11.52
C ASP A 310 1.27 -10.50 12.40
N ASP A 311 0.40 -11.49 12.29
CA ASP A 311 -0.82 -11.62 13.10
C ASP A 311 -0.50 -11.89 14.58
N GLU A 312 0.44 -12.78 14.87
CA GLU A 312 0.89 -13.06 16.25
C GLU A 312 1.46 -11.82 16.93
N VAL A 313 2.21 -10.98 16.22
CA VAL A 313 2.79 -9.77 16.81
C VAL A 313 1.72 -8.76 17.17
N ILE A 314 0.74 -8.52 16.30
CA ILE A 314 -0.31 -7.50 16.52
C ILE A 314 -1.39 -7.99 17.54
N SER A 315 -1.35 -9.23 17.96
CA SER A 315 -2.14 -9.67 19.11
C SER A 315 -1.83 -8.86 20.38
N ASP A 316 -0.62 -8.29 20.45
CA ASP A 316 -0.24 -7.23 21.37
C ASP A 316 -0.20 -5.89 20.61
N ILE A 317 -1.30 -5.14 20.67
CA ILE A 317 -1.49 -3.87 19.96
C ILE A 317 -0.38 -2.85 20.27
N SER A 318 0.25 -2.92 21.44
CA SER A 318 1.36 -2.00 21.78
C SER A 318 2.58 -2.13 20.87
N LYS A 319 2.72 -3.26 20.17
CA LYS A 319 3.79 -3.53 19.22
C LYS A 319 3.54 -2.99 17.81
N PHE A 320 2.33 -2.51 17.52
CA PHE A 320 1.91 -2.09 16.19
C PHE A 320 2.93 -1.17 15.49
N GLU A 321 3.30 -0.06 16.15
CA GLU A 321 4.21 0.93 15.58
C GLU A 321 5.64 0.42 15.43
N ASP A 322 6.16 -0.22 16.50
CA ASP A 322 7.53 -0.69 16.49
C ASP A 322 7.75 -1.80 15.46
N TYR A 323 6.84 -2.76 15.39
CA TYR A 323 6.91 -3.83 14.41
C TYR A 323 6.82 -3.29 12.98
N ARG A 324 5.89 -2.38 12.70
CA ARG A 324 5.75 -1.74 11.38
C ARG A 324 7.02 -0.97 10.99
N ARG A 325 7.67 -0.26 11.93
CA ARG A 325 8.93 0.47 11.69
C ARG A 325 10.06 -0.48 11.35
N ASN A 326 10.17 -1.56 12.09
CA ASN A 326 11.24 -2.56 11.98
C ASN A 326 10.82 -3.79 11.17
N TYR A 327 9.82 -3.64 10.30
CA TYR A 327 9.23 -4.74 9.53
C TYR A 327 10.31 -5.55 8.80
N PRO A 328 10.30 -6.90 8.94
CA PRO A 328 11.28 -7.78 8.30
C PRO A 328 11.37 -7.60 6.79
N GLU A 329 12.49 -7.96 6.21
CA GLU A 329 12.66 -7.90 4.76
C GLU A 329 11.71 -8.88 4.07
N ARG A 330 10.79 -8.34 3.27
CA ARG A 330 9.90 -9.09 2.39
C ARG A 330 10.19 -8.69 0.95
N PHE A 331 10.41 -9.69 0.10
CA PHE A 331 10.64 -9.50 -1.33
C PHE A 331 9.38 -9.87 -2.13
N GLU A 332 9.17 -9.18 -3.24
CA GLU A 332 8.07 -9.48 -4.15
C GLU A 332 8.34 -10.76 -4.97
N TRP A 333 7.31 -11.34 -5.53
CA TRP A 333 7.35 -12.67 -6.15
C TRP A 333 8.32 -12.82 -7.31
N HIS A 334 8.68 -11.73 -7.98
CA HIS A 334 9.62 -11.78 -9.10
C HIS A 334 11.06 -12.16 -8.70
N HIS A 335 11.41 -12.07 -7.42
CA HIS A 335 12.69 -12.55 -6.89
C HIS A 335 12.75 -14.07 -6.68
N PHE A 336 11.66 -14.79 -6.91
CA PHE A 336 11.59 -16.21 -6.65
C PHE A 336 11.38 -17.01 -7.94
N LYS A 337 12.10 -18.09 -8.15
CA LYS A 337 11.81 -19.13 -9.14
C LYS A 337 10.96 -20.19 -8.46
N THR A 338 9.75 -20.42 -8.91
CA THR A 338 8.80 -21.35 -8.28
C THR A 338 8.46 -22.47 -9.22
N GLN A 339 8.31 -23.70 -8.67
CA GLN A 339 7.82 -24.84 -9.41
C GLN A 339 6.34 -24.66 -9.76
N PHE A 340 5.52 -24.21 -8.81
CA PHE A 340 4.15 -23.81 -9.06
C PHE A 340 4.08 -22.47 -9.77
N ASN A 341 3.27 -22.35 -10.82
CA ASN A 341 3.12 -21.10 -11.56
C ASN A 341 2.27 -20.10 -10.75
N ILE A 342 2.92 -19.10 -10.17
CA ILE A 342 2.26 -18.00 -9.45
C ILE A 342 2.01 -16.81 -10.38
N PRO A 343 0.94 -16.01 -10.18
CA PRO A 343 0.59 -14.89 -11.06
C PRO A 343 1.60 -13.75 -10.93
N ARG A 344 2.54 -13.67 -11.90
CA ARG A 344 3.57 -12.64 -11.98
C ARG A 344 3.23 -11.62 -13.05
N LYS A 345 3.50 -10.37 -12.79
CA LYS A 345 3.50 -9.34 -13.84
C LYS A 345 4.85 -9.35 -14.56
N ASN A 346 4.86 -9.18 -15.88
CA ASN A 346 6.09 -8.85 -16.60
C ASN A 346 6.61 -7.50 -16.10
N ILE A 347 7.86 -7.48 -15.60
CA ILE A 347 8.53 -6.32 -14.99
C ILE A 347 8.60 -5.12 -15.96
N ASN A 348 8.50 -5.35 -17.26
CA ASN A 348 8.64 -4.33 -18.32
C ASN A 348 7.37 -3.48 -18.61
N GLN A 349 6.40 -3.44 -17.71
CA GLN A 349 5.14 -2.66 -17.89
C GLN A 349 4.93 -1.61 -16.78
N TYR A 350 5.99 -0.89 -16.40
CA TYR A 350 5.89 0.32 -15.56
C TYR A 350 6.16 1.57 -16.37
#